data_876bac1dba6803ed4ce4cfe857f6b453
#
_entry.id   876bac1dba6803ed4ce4cfe857f6b453
#
_cell.length_a   1.000
_cell.length_b   1.000
_cell.length_c   1.000
_cell.angle_alpha   90.00
_cell.angle_beta   90.00
_cell.angle_gamma   90.00
#
_symmetry.space_group_name_H-M   'P 1'
#
loop_
_entity.id
_entity.type
_entity.pdbx_description
1 polymer ?
#
loop_
_entity_poly.entity_id
_entity_poly.type
_entity_poly.pdbx_seq_one_letter_code
_entity_poly.pdbx_strand_id
1 'polypeptide(L)'
;IQVIYNPTKDVYYDEKIQKDNMFLYVGRANDPIKRFNLVRESLKKIEEEKNIKICGTENPNFGNYLGHVSDEELNKLYNSTKYLLLPSKAEGIGLSMIEAMICGSIPIVCSDNETAKEFLPTDFICEPDSQAIVNKITEINKQYESKRELAFKFGRKYKDKFNKIGIAKNILKIKK
;
A
#
# COMPACT_ATOMS: atom_id res chain seq x y z
N ILE A 1 -27.21 5.05 6.58
CA ILE A 1 -25.90 5.47 7.13
C ILE A 1 -25.02 5.83 5.95
N GLN A 2 -24.45 7.03 5.94
CA GLN A 2 -23.46 7.43 4.95
C GLN A 2 -22.07 7.37 5.59
N VAL A 3 -21.16 6.60 4.99
CA VAL A 3 -19.77 6.49 5.44
C VAL A 3 -18.96 7.63 4.83
N ILE A 4 -18.22 8.34 5.67
CA ILE A 4 -17.30 9.42 5.27
C ILE A 4 -15.89 8.97 5.66
N TYR A 5 -15.02 8.91 4.68
CA TYR A 5 -13.63 8.46 4.85
C TYR A 5 -12.68 9.64 5.12
N ASN A 6 -11.56 9.37 5.76
CA ASN A 6 -10.49 10.35 5.91
C ASN A 6 -9.88 10.72 4.54
N PRO A 7 -9.53 11.99 4.31
CA PRO A 7 -8.92 12.40 3.04
C PRO A 7 -7.50 11.86 2.89
N THR A 8 -7.12 11.54 1.65
CA THR A 8 -5.72 11.44 1.27
C THR A 8 -5.07 12.82 1.26
N LYS A 9 -3.76 12.90 1.50
CA LYS A 9 -3.03 14.15 1.43
C LYS A 9 -2.70 14.49 -0.02
N ASP A 10 -2.66 15.78 -0.36
CA ASP A 10 -2.37 16.25 -1.72
C ASP A 10 -0.92 16.03 -2.14
N VAL A 11 -0.01 15.78 -1.17
CA VAL A 11 1.40 15.47 -1.40
C VAL A 11 1.63 14.19 -2.19
N TYR A 12 0.66 13.26 -2.21
CA TYR A 12 0.79 12.02 -2.96
C TYR A 12 0.37 12.20 -4.41
N TYR A 13 1.34 12.01 -5.33
CA TYR A 13 1.16 12.12 -6.78
C TYR A 13 2.23 11.31 -7.53
N ASP A 14 1.98 10.98 -8.78
CA ASP A 14 2.92 10.29 -9.66
C ASP A 14 4.02 11.24 -10.15
N GLU A 15 5.26 11.01 -9.72
CA GLU A 15 6.45 11.77 -10.14
C GLU A 15 7.01 11.28 -11.48
N LYS A 16 6.43 10.23 -12.08
CA LYS A 16 6.86 9.61 -13.35
C LYS A 16 8.33 9.18 -13.36
N ILE A 17 8.85 8.81 -12.20
CA ILE A 17 10.22 8.31 -12.05
C ILE A 17 10.29 6.80 -12.27
N GLN A 18 11.47 6.31 -12.61
CA GLN A 18 11.72 4.89 -12.70
C GLN A 18 11.69 4.25 -11.30
N LYS A 19 11.08 3.07 -11.21
CA LYS A 19 11.04 2.31 -9.95
C LYS A 19 12.30 1.47 -9.83
N ASP A 20 13.17 1.86 -8.93
CA ASP A 20 14.48 1.26 -8.66
C ASP A 20 14.49 0.38 -7.41
N ASN A 21 13.52 0.57 -6.51
CA ASN A 21 13.36 -0.23 -5.31
C ASN A 21 12.27 -1.30 -5.52
N MET A 22 12.49 -2.50 -4.98
CA MET A 22 11.52 -3.57 -5.17
C MET A 22 10.36 -3.47 -4.19
N PHE A 23 10.62 -3.35 -2.88
CA PHE A 23 9.61 -3.45 -1.84
C PHE A 23 9.63 -2.29 -0.85
N LEU A 24 8.44 -1.94 -0.36
CA LEU A 24 8.22 -1.00 0.73
C LEU A 24 7.26 -1.63 1.75
N TYR A 25 7.53 -1.40 3.01
CA TYR A 25 6.60 -1.64 4.11
C TYR A 25 6.42 -0.35 4.91
N VAL A 26 5.16 -0.01 5.23
CA VAL A 26 4.81 1.17 6.02
C VAL A 26 3.91 0.74 7.17
N GLY A 27 4.42 0.84 8.40
CA GLY A 27 3.62 0.47 9.56
C GLY A 27 4.44 0.09 10.79
N ARG A 28 3.74 -0.28 11.87
CA ARG A 28 4.32 -0.78 13.12
C ARG A 28 4.66 -2.25 12.94
N ALA A 29 5.94 -2.57 12.74
CA ALA A 29 6.38 -3.94 12.45
C ALA A 29 6.16 -4.93 13.61
N ASN A 30 6.13 -4.44 14.86
CA ASN A 30 5.90 -5.26 16.06
C ASN A 30 4.40 -5.42 16.40
N ASP A 31 3.49 -4.75 15.67
CA ASP A 31 2.05 -4.93 15.87
C ASP A 31 1.59 -6.25 15.21
N PRO A 32 1.06 -7.21 15.99
CA PRO A 32 0.61 -8.50 15.45
C PRO A 32 -0.45 -8.38 14.35
N ILE A 33 -1.28 -7.32 14.39
CA ILE A 33 -2.29 -7.05 13.36
C ILE A 33 -1.63 -6.74 12.02
N LYS A 34 -0.44 -6.13 12.02
CA LYS A 34 0.30 -5.74 10.81
C LYS A 34 1.05 -6.90 10.15
N ARG A 35 1.24 -8.02 10.86
CA ARG A 35 1.81 -9.27 10.34
C ARG A 35 3.13 -9.10 9.58
N PHE A 36 4.04 -8.30 10.09
CA PHE A 36 5.35 -8.10 9.47
C PHE A 36 6.15 -9.40 9.32
N ASN A 37 5.86 -10.42 10.15
CA ASN A 37 6.42 -11.76 10.00
C ASN A 37 6.16 -12.35 8.59
N LEU A 38 4.97 -12.15 8.02
CA LEU A 38 4.68 -12.63 6.65
C LEU A 38 5.54 -11.91 5.60
N VAL A 39 5.81 -10.61 5.77
CA VAL A 39 6.76 -9.88 4.90
C VAL A 39 8.14 -10.52 4.97
N ARG A 40 8.64 -10.71 6.20
CA ARG A 40 9.95 -11.32 6.45
C ARG A 40 10.08 -12.70 5.82
N GLU A 41 9.11 -13.56 6.06
CA GLU A 41 9.10 -14.94 5.55
C GLU A 41 9.01 -14.97 4.02
N SER A 42 8.16 -14.13 3.42
CA SER A 42 8.00 -14.04 1.98
C SER A 42 9.30 -13.62 1.30
N LEU A 43 9.93 -12.55 1.79
CA LEU A 43 11.15 -12.03 1.17
C LEU A 43 12.35 -12.96 1.36
N LYS A 44 12.43 -13.70 2.47
CA LYS A 44 13.43 -14.74 2.64
C LYS A 44 13.31 -15.87 1.62
N LYS A 45 12.08 -16.27 1.27
CA LYS A 45 11.84 -17.31 0.26
C LYS A 45 12.31 -16.96 -1.15
N ILE A 46 12.44 -15.68 -1.46
CA ILE A 46 12.85 -15.17 -2.76
C ILE A 46 14.19 -14.41 -2.72
N GLU A 47 14.90 -14.49 -1.58
CA GLU A 47 16.23 -13.88 -1.38
C GLU A 47 16.26 -12.34 -1.60
N GLU A 48 15.14 -11.66 -1.26
CA GLU A 48 14.94 -10.23 -1.50
C GLU A 48 14.97 -9.38 -0.21
N GLU A 49 15.53 -9.91 0.89
CA GLU A 49 15.53 -9.25 2.20
C GLU A 49 16.22 -7.89 2.22
N LYS A 50 17.20 -7.69 1.33
CA LYS A 50 17.95 -6.44 1.23
C LYS A 50 17.24 -5.38 0.38
N ASN A 51 16.26 -5.79 -0.41
CA ASN A 51 15.56 -4.93 -1.37
C ASN A 51 14.23 -4.37 -0.83
N ILE A 52 14.04 -4.37 0.49
CA ILE A 52 12.90 -3.75 1.16
C ILE A 52 13.31 -2.52 1.97
N LYS A 53 12.59 -1.42 1.79
CA LYS A 53 12.59 -0.25 2.66
C LYS A 53 11.46 -0.35 3.68
N ILE A 54 11.72 0.02 4.93
CA ILE A 54 10.76 -0.13 6.03
C ILE A 54 10.62 1.21 6.74
N CYS A 55 9.41 1.76 6.73
CA CYS A 55 9.05 2.97 7.45
C CYS A 55 8.13 2.64 8.62
N GLY A 56 8.44 3.15 9.80
CA GLY A 56 7.64 2.91 11.00
C GLY A 56 8.31 3.37 12.27
N THR A 57 7.67 3.14 13.40
CA THR A 57 8.14 3.61 14.71
C THR A 57 9.19 2.69 15.34
N GLU A 58 9.33 1.47 14.85
CA GLU A 58 10.16 0.43 15.48
C GLU A 58 11.00 -0.30 14.43
N ASN A 59 12.29 -0.51 14.74
CA ASN A 59 13.20 -1.25 13.88
C ASN A 59 12.94 -2.76 14.00
N PRO A 60 12.50 -3.44 12.94
CA PRO A 60 12.27 -4.88 12.98
C PRO A 60 13.56 -5.72 12.83
N ASN A 61 14.73 -5.09 12.78
CA ASN A 61 16.02 -5.75 12.49
C ASN A 61 15.96 -6.60 11.20
N PHE A 62 15.43 -6.01 10.13
CA PHE A 62 15.25 -6.63 8.83
C PHE A 62 15.23 -5.57 7.73
N GLY A 63 15.80 -5.85 6.57
CA GLY A 63 15.81 -4.92 5.44
C GLY A 63 16.50 -3.58 5.73
N ASN A 64 16.10 -2.54 5.02
CA ASN A 64 16.57 -1.17 5.22
C ASN A 64 15.54 -0.37 6.00
N TYR A 65 15.73 -0.25 7.31
CA TYR A 65 14.85 0.52 8.19
C TYR A 65 15.18 2.02 8.14
N LEU A 66 14.17 2.83 7.79
CA LEU A 66 14.29 4.28 7.62
C LEU A 66 13.72 5.08 8.81
N GLY A 67 13.06 4.40 9.75
CA GLY A 67 12.37 5.11 10.84
C GLY A 67 11.06 5.76 10.40
N HIS A 68 10.68 6.82 11.11
CA HIS A 68 9.56 7.67 10.73
C HIS A 68 10.03 8.67 9.67
N VAL A 69 9.31 8.74 8.56
CA VAL A 69 9.62 9.63 7.42
C VAL A 69 8.52 10.68 7.26
N SER A 70 8.84 11.81 6.65
CA SER A 70 7.85 12.83 6.28
C SER A 70 6.94 12.33 5.16
N ASP A 71 5.81 13.03 4.94
CA ASP A 71 4.89 12.69 3.84
C ASP A 71 5.57 12.87 2.46
N GLU A 72 6.43 13.87 2.33
CA GLU A 72 7.19 14.14 1.10
C GLU A 72 8.21 13.02 0.83
N GLU A 73 8.88 12.54 1.86
CA GLU A 73 9.79 11.39 1.75
C GLU A 73 9.01 10.12 1.43
N LEU A 74 7.85 9.93 2.07
CA LEU A 74 6.98 8.77 1.81
C LEU A 74 6.43 8.80 0.37
N ASN A 75 6.08 9.99 -0.17
CA ASN A 75 5.72 10.14 -1.58
C ASN A 75 6.85 9.65 -2.50
N LYS A 76 8.09 10.07 -2.26
CA LYS A 76 9.26 9.62 -3.04
C LYS A 76 9.48 8.11 -2.92
N LEU A 77 9.27 7.54 -1.72
CA LEU A 77 9.38 6.11 -1.51
C LEU A 77 8.32 5.34 -2.31
N TYR A 78 7.05 5.74 -2.28
CA TYR A 78 6.01 5.13 -3.10
C TYR A 78 6.31 5.26 -4.60
N ASN A 79 6.81 6.42 -5.05
CA ASN A 79 7.17 6.63 -6.45
C ASN A 79 8.34 5.76 -6.91
N SER A 80 9.33 5.52 -6.04
CA SER A 80 10.50 4.71 -6.39
C SER A 80 10.33 3.20 -6.18
N THR A 81 9.22 2.74 -5.60
CA THR A 81 9.04 1.34 -5.19
C THR A 81 8.01 0.63 -6.09
N LYS A 82 8.28 -0.62 -6.45
CA LYS A 82 7.35 -1.46 -7.24
C LYS A 82 6.18 -1.95 -6.40
N TYR A 83 6.43 -2.44 -5.19
CA TYR A 83 5.43 -3.09 -4.35
C TYR A 83 5.36 -2.50 -2.96
N LEU A 84 4.15 -2.21 -2.48
CA LEU A 84 3.87 -2.02 -1.07
C LEU A 84 3.38 -3.36 -0.48
N LEU A 85 4.10 -3.92 0.48
CA LEU A 85 3.67 -5.13 1.19
C LEU A 85 2.89 -4.73 2.44
N LEU A 86 1.60 -5.04 2.48
CA LEU A 86 0.71 -4.70 3.58
C LEU A 86 -0.16 -5.90 4.00
N PRO A 87 0.42 -6.94 4.65
CA PRO A 87 -0.29 -8.16 5.01
C PRO A 87 -1.18 -8.00 6.24
N SER A 88 -1.53 -6.78 6.61
CA SER A 88 -2.35 -6.47 7.79
C SER A 88 -3.67 -7.25 7.78
N LYS A 89 -4.03 -7.82 8.94
CA LYS A 89 -5.33 -8.48 9.14
C LYS A 89 -6.49 -7.49 9.10
N ALA A 90 -6.26 -6.29 9.60
CA ALA A 90 -7.26 -5.24 9.64
C ALA A 90 -6.62 -3.86 9.45
N GLU A 91 -7.34 -3.01 8.76
CA GLU A 91 -7.03 -1.59 8.56
C GLU A 91 -8.31 -0.77 8.75
N GLY A 92 -8.16 0.48 9.18
CA GLY A 92 -9.30 1.41 9.21
C GLY A 92 -9.77 1.74 7.80
N ILE A 93 -8.94 2.47 7.05
CA ILE A 93 -9.18 2.79 5.63
C ILE A 93 -8.07 2.21 4.76
N GLY A 94 -6.88 1.99 5.35
CA GLY A 94 -5.70 1.58 4.61
C GLY A 94 -5.20 2.67 3.65
N LEU A 95 -5.09 3.91 4.14
CA LEU A 95 -4.64 5.05 3.32
C LEU A 95 -3.34 4.77 2.59
N SER A 96 -2.40 4.05 3.22
CA SER A 96 -1.15 3.65 2.59
C SER A 96 -1.33 2.84 1.29
N MET A 97 -2.40 2.03 1.18
CA MET A 97 -2.72 1.30 -0.07
C MET A 97 -3.10 2.30 -1.18
N ILE A 98 -3.93 3.28 -0.84
CA ILE A 98 -4.43 4.28 -1.78
C ILE A 98 -3.29 5.21 -2.21
N GLU A 99 -2.49 5.67 -1.25
CA GLU A 99 -1.30 6.51 -1.48
C GLU A 99 -0.29 5.82 -2.39
N ALA A 100 0.00 4.54 -2.13
CA ALA A 100 0.87 3.73 -2.97
C ALA A 100 0.34 3.64 -4.41
N MET A 101 -0.95 3.37 -4.59
CA MET A 101 -1.57 3.30 -5.93
C MET A 101 -1.55 4.65 -6.65
N ILE A 102 -1.75 5.77 -5.95
CA ILE A 102 -1.63 7.12 -6.53
C ILE A 102 -0.23 7.36 -7.09
N CYS A 103 0.80 6.81 -6.43
CA CYS A 103 2.20 6.92 -6.84
C CYS A 103 2.64 5.77 -7.77
N GLY A 104 1.73 4.87 -8.17
CA GLY A 104 2.01 3.73 -9.04
C GLY A 104 2.82 2.61 -8.40
N SER A 105 2.85 2.52 -7.07
CA SER A 105 3.30 1.33 -6.36
C SER A 105 2.12 0.36 -6.19
N ILE A 106 2.36 -0.94 -6.40
CA ILE A 106 1.31 -1.95 -6.36
C ILE A 106 1.19 -2.50 -4.93
N PRO A 107 0.06 -2.30 -4.23
CA PRO A 107 -0.13 -2.89 -2.92
C PRO A 107 -0.40 -4.40 -3.03
N ILE A 108 0.23 -5.20 -2.18
CA ILE A 108 -0.08 -6.62 -1.98
C ILE A 108 -0.64 -6.78 -0.59
N VAL A 109 -1.88 -7.23 -0.48
CA VAL A 109 -2.68 -7.24 0.74
C VAL A 109 -3.31 -8.61 0.97
N CYS A 110 -3.58 -8.96 2.23
CA CYS A 110 -4.18 -10.24 2.57
C CYS A 110 -5.71 -10.23 2.45
N SER A 111 -6.28 -11.38 2.06
CA SER A 111 -7.71 -11.59 1.76
C SER A 111 -8.62 -11.48 3.00
N ASP A 112 -8.10 -11.63 4.20
CA ASP A 112 -8.84 -11.45 5.45
C ASP A 112 -8.90 -9.99 5.94
N ASN A 113 -8.33 -9.05 5.15
CA ASN A 113 -8.50 -7.62 5.36
C ASN A 113 -9.73 -7.13 4.58
N GLU A 114 -10.86 -6.96 5.27
CA GLU A 114 -12.12 -6.57 4.64
C GLU A 114 -12.04 -5.17 4.00
N THR A 115 -11.26 -4.26 4.57
CA THR A 115 -11.03 -2.93 3.98
C THR A 115 -10.34 -3.03 2.62
N ALA A 116 -9.40 -3.96 2.46
CA ALA A 116 -8.72 -4.17 1.18
C ALA A 116 -9.69 -4.56 0.06
N LYS A 117 -10.67 -5.41 0.36
CA LYS A 117 -11.69 -5.86 -0.60
C LYS A 117 -12.56 -4.71 -1.12
N GLU A 118 -12.77 -3.67 -0.31
CA GLU A 118 -13.54 -2.49 -0.74
C GLU A 118 -12.76 -1.60 -1.72
N PHE A 119 -11.44 -1.49 -1.55
CA PHE A 119 -10.64 -0.48 -2.24
C PHE A 119 -9.69 -1.04 -3.30
N LEU A 120 -9.38 -2.33 -3.27
CA LEU A 120 -8.43 -2.95 -4.17
C LEU A 120 -9.10 -3.89 -5.19
N PRO A 121 -8.55 -3.98 -6.41
CA PRO A 121 -8.88 -5.09 -7.29
C PRO A 121 -8.37 -6.41 -6.70
N THR A 122 -9.06 -7.51 -6.97
CA THR A 122 -8.69 -8.87 -6.52
C THR A 122 -7.28 -9.28 -6.97
N ASP A 123 -6.80 -8.69 -8.04
CA ASP A 123 -5.43 -8.85 -8.58
C ASP A 123 -4.34 -8.60 -7.54
N PHE A 124 -4.59 -7.76 -6.52
CA PHE A 124 -3.61 -7.35 -5.52
C PHE A 124 -3.84 -8.02 -4.16
N ILE A 125 -4.81 -8.91 -4.10
CA ILE A 125 -5.21 -9.61 -2.87
C ILE A 125 -4.73 -11.06 -2.95
N CYS A 126 -4.19 -11.58 -1.86
CA CYS A 126 -3.76 -12.98 -1.71
C CYS A 126 -4.11 -13.52 -0.33
N GLU A 127 -4.03 -14.84 -0.14
CA GLU A 127 -4.23 -15.44 1.18
C GLU A 127 -3.16 -14.96 2.18
N PRO A 128 -3.47 -14.93 3.50
CA PRO A 128 -2.56 -14.48 4.55
C PRO A 128 -1.46 -15.52 4.87
N ASP A 129 -0.69 -15.84 3.86
CA ASP A 129 0.37 -16.83 3.86
C ASP A 129 1.59 -16.33 3.07
N SER A 130 2.80 -16.63 3.55
CA SER A 130 4.03 -16.15 2.93
C SER A 130 4.26 -16.70 1.52
N GLN A 131 3.80 -17.94 1.23
CA GLN A 131 3.90 -18.50 -0.11
C GLN A 131 2.89 -17.84 -1.07
N ALA A 132 1.69 -17.53 -0.58
CA ALA A 132 0.68 -16.83 -1.36
C ALA A 132 1.15 -15.42 -1.75
N ILE A 133 1.84 -14.71 -0.85
CA ILE A 133 2.47 -13.41 -1.15
C ILE A 133 3.53 -13.56 -2.25
N VAL A 134 4.42 -14.56 -2.15
CA VAL A 134 5.44 -14.85 -3.18
C VAL A 134 4.80 -15.16 -4.53
N ASN A 135 3.77 -16.01 -4.53
CA ASN A 135 3.05 -16.36 -5.76
C ASN A 135 2.39 -15.13 -6.39
N LYS A 136 1.81 -14.23 -5.58
CA LYS A 136 1.21 -12.97 -6.03
C LYS A 136 2.25 -12.02 -6.63
N ILE A 137 3.42 -11.87 -6.03
CA ILE A 137 4.54 -11.10 -6.58
C ILE A 137 4.94 -11.66 -7.95
N THR A 138 5.09 -12.98 -8.04
CA THR A 138 5.47 -13.67 -9.28
C THR A 138 4.42 -13.49 -10.38
N GLU A 139 3.13 -13.60 -10.03
CA GLU A 139 2.01 -13.38 -10.95
C GLU A 139 2.04 -11.96 -11.52
N ILE A 140 2.15 -10.96 -10.64
CA ILE A 140 2.17 -9.54 -11.03
C ILE A 140 3.39 -9.23 -11.88
N ASN A 141 4.57 -9.78 -11.57
CA ASN A 141 5.80 -9.56 -12.34
C ASN A 141 5.67 -9.95 -13.81
N LYS A 142 4.89 -11.00 -14.13
CA LYS A 142 4.65 -11.43 -15.52
C LYS A 142 3.90 -10.38 -16.35
N GLN A 143 3.19 -9.47 -15.70
CA GLN A 143 2.35 -8.45 -16.34
C GLN A 143 2.49 -7.09 -15.62
N TYR A 144 3.70 -6.76 -15.17
CA TYR A 144 3.96 -5.65 -14.24
C TYR A 144 3.37 -4.33 -14.73
N GLU A 145 3.63 -3.91 -15.97
CA GLU A 145 3.16 -2.61 -16.47
C GLU A 145 1.62 -2.54 -16.53
N SER A 146 0.97 -3.62 -16.93
CA SER A 146 -0.51 -3.70 -16.94
C SER A 146 -1.08 -3.62 -15.52
N LYS A 147 -0.47 -4.29 -14.55
CA LYS A 147 -0.90 -4.25 -13.15
C LYS A 147 -0.61 -2.90 -12.50
N ARG A 148 0.50 -2.26 -12.87
CA ARG A 148 0.81 -0.89 -12.46
C ARG A 148 -0.21 0.13 -12.97
N GLU A 149 -0.61 0.03 -14.24
CA GLU A 149 -1.67 0.89 -14.78
C GLU A 149 -3.01 0.67 -14.08
N LEU A 150 -3.33 -0.58 -13.74
CA LEU A 150 -4.51 -0.90 -12.94
C LEU A 150 -4.44 -0.24 -11.55
N ALA A 151 -3.28 -0.27 -10.89
CA ALA A 151 -3.07 0.41 -9.61
C ALA A 151 -3.31 1.92 -9.75
N PHE A 152 -2.73 2.57 -10.75
CA PHE A 152 -2.97 3.98 -11.03
C PHE A 152 -4.44 4.32 -11.25
N LYS A 153 -5.16 3.50 -12.01
CA LYS A 153 -6.59 3.68 -12.26
C LYS A 153 -7.39 3.71 -10.95
N PHE A 154 -7.10 2.79 -10.05
CA PHE A 154 -7.74 2.74 -8.74
C PHE A 154 -7.28 3.88 -7.83
N GLY A 155 -6.00 4.20 -7.80
CA GLY A 155 -5.45 5.33 -7.03
C GLY A 155 -6.10 6.65 -7.40
N ARG A 156 -6.22 6.97 -8.70
CA ARG A 156 -6.89 8.18 -9.20
C ARG A 156 -8.36 8.23 -8.79
N LYS A 157 -9.09 7.13 -8.99
CA LYS A 157 -10.51 7.03 -8.58
C LYS A 157 -10.72 7.38 -7.11
N TYR A 158 -9.83 6.90 -6.24
CA TYR A 158 -9.95 7.15 -4.80
C TYR A 158 -9.36 8.48 -4.36
N LYS A 159 -8.33 9.00 -5.04
CA LYS A 159 -7.84 10.36 -4.82
C LYS A 159 -8.97 11.38 -4.99
N ASP A 160 -9.77 11.26 -6.04
CA ASP A 160 -10.91 12.13 -6.29
C ASP A 160 -12.03 11.95 -5.24
N LYS A 161 -12.29 10.70 -4.86
CA LYS A 161 -13.32 10.37 -3.84
C LYS A 161 -12.95 10.87 -2.44
N PHE A 162 -11.67 10.82 -2.08
CA PHE A 162 -11.15 11.13 -0.73
C PHE A 162 -10.44 12.48 -0.65
N ASN A 163 -10.56 13.36 -1.66
CA ASN A 163 -10.05 14.71 -1.52
C ASN A 163 -10.93 15.53 -0.55
N LYS A 164 -10.33 16.54 0.08
CA LYS A 164 -10.99 17.39 1.09
C LYS A 164 -12.29 18.02 0.58
N ILE A 165 -12.32 18.44 -0.69
CA ILE A 165 -13.47 19.07 -1.33
C ILE A 165 -14.60 18.05 -1.54
N GLY A 166 -14.29 16.85 -2.00
CA GLY A 166 -15.26 15.77 -2.18
C GLY A 166 -15.91 15.35 -0.86
N ILE A 167 -15.12 15.25 0.20
CA ILE A 167 -15.62 14.96 1.56
C ILE A 167 -16.50 16.08 2.08
N ALA A 168 -16.07 17.35 1.96
CA ALA A 168 -16.88 18.49 2.37
C ALA A 168 -18.22 18.54 1.64
N LYS A 169 -18.25 18.29 0.32
CA LYS A 169 -19.49 18.20 -0.47
C LYS A 169 -20.42 17.08 0.02
N ASN A 170 -19.86 15.93 0.40
CA ASN A 170 -20.65 14.82 0.94
C ASN A 170 -21.26 15.17 2.31
N ILE A 171 -20.49 15.81 3.19
CA ILE A 171 -20.99 16.28 4.50
C ILE A 171 -22.15 17.27 4.32
N LEU A 172 -22.01 18.22 3.37
CA LEU A 172 -23.06 19.22 3.11
C LEU A 172 -24.34 18.63 2.52
N LYS A 173 -24.26 17.52 1.79
CA LYS A 173 -25.45 16.80 1.27
C LYS A 173 -26.22 16.06 2.37
N ILE A 174 -25.58 15.69 3.47
CA ILE A 174 -26.24 15.02 4.60
C ILE A 174 -27.09 15.98 5.42
N LYS A 175 -26.81 17.30 5.37
CA LYS A 175 -27.52 18.33 6.12
C LYS A 175 -28.78 18.82 5.41
N LYS A 176 -29.15 18.29 4.26
CA LYS A 176 -30.42 18.52 3.56
C LYS A 176 -31.33 17.32 3.69
#